data_5429171e0569e4d8252bf43e038481e7
#
_entry.id   5429171e0569e4d8252bf43e038481e7
#
_cell.length_a   1.000
_cell.length_b   1.000
_cell.length_c   1.000
_cell.angle_alpha   90.00
_cell.angle_beta   90.00
_cell.angle_gamma   90.00
#
_symmetry.space_group_name_H-M   'P 1'
#
loop_
_entity.id
_entity.type
_entity.pdbx_description
1 polymer ?
#
loop_
_entity_poly.entity_id
_entity_poly.type
_entity_poly.pdbx_seq_one_letter_code
_entity_poly.pdbx_strand_id
1 'polypeptide(L)'
;MLLMTVEPASAAFTIEDEKKLGREIYEKLEQSNFILHDRILNTYITDVGHRILARSDKASFNYTFSIVNSTGINAFATPGGYIYINKGLISAVENEAQLAGVMAHEIAHANARHIASIIE
;
A
#
# COMPACT_ATOMS: atom_id res chain seq x y z
N MET A 1 42.85 -3.47 5.27
CA MET A 1 42.07 -3.20 5.14
C MET A 1 40.99 -3.12 5.32
N LEU A 2 40.63 -3.02 5.19
CA LEU A 2 39.49 -2.93 5.45
C LEU A 2 38.46 -2.95 4.97
N LEU A 3 38.39 -3.04 4.87
CA LEU A 3 37.43 -3.09 4.49
C LEU A 3 36.28 -3.27 4.64
N MET A 4 36.19 -3.26 4.83
CA MET A 4 35.18 -3.40 5.13
C MET A 4 34.19 -3.20 5.00
N THR A 5 34.10 -3.01 5.02
CA THR A 5 33.24 -2.83 5.03
C THR A 5 32.17 -2.79 5.00
N VAL A 6 32.06 -2.63 4.79
CA VAL A 6 31.08 -2.53 4.65
C VAL A 6 29.97 -2.64 4.57
N GLU A 7 29.50 -2.48 4.87
CA GLU A 7 28.40 -2.70 4.92
C GLU A 7 27.40 -3.09 4.32
N PRO A 8 27.38 -3.74 3.86
CA PRO A 8 26.32 -4.23 3.04
C PRO A 8 25.03 -4.39 3.82
N ALA A 9 25.12 -4.82 5.01
CA ALA A 9 23.95 -4.88 5.88
C ALA A 9 23.26 -3.51 6.00
N SER A 10 24.06 -2.45 5.97
CA SER A 10 23.54 -1.10 6.07
C SER A 10 22.79 -0.69 4.79
N ALA A 11 23.02 -1.40 3.69
CA ALA A 11 22.35 -1.11 2.42
C ALA A 11 20.99 -1.81 2.33
N ALA A 12 20.73 -2.81 3.15
CA ALA A 12 19.50 -3.57 3.03
C ALA A 12 18.33 -2.83 3.66
N PHE A 13 17.29 -2.65 2.87
CA PHE A 13 16.02 -2.14 3.36
C PHE A 13 15.09 -3.32 3.60
N THR A 14 14.93 -3.69 4.86
CA THR A 14 14.24 -4.91 5.25
C THR A 14 12.72 -4.74 5.24
N ILE A 15 12.00 -5.87 5.34
CA ILE A 15 10.55 -5.85 5.48
C ILE A 15 10.14 -5.09 6.73
N GLU A 16 10.89 -5.23 7.83
CA GLU A 16 10.60 -4.49 9.06
C GLU A 16 10.82 -2.99 8.88
N ASP A 17 11.84 -2.60 8.10
CA ASP A 17 12.06 -1.20 7.76
C ASP A 17 10.90 -0.65 6.94
N GLU A 18 10.39 -1.43 5.99
CA GLU A 18 9.23 -1.03 5.18
C GLU A 18 8.00 -0.84 6.05
N LYS A 19 7.75 -1.76 6.98
CA LYS A 19 6.59 -1.66 7.87
C LYS A 19 6.66 -0.41 8.74
N LYS A 20 7.84 -0.11 9.25
CA LYS A 20 8.04 1.07 10.08
C LYS A 20 7.81 2.35 9.28
N LEU A 21 8.42 2.43 8.11
CA LEU A 21 8.27 3.60 7.24
C LEU A 21 6.82 3.78 6.82
N GLY A 22 6.15 2.69 6.45
CA GLY A 22 4.74 2.73 6.06
C GLY A 22 3.85 3.23 7.17
N ARG A 23 4.08 2.79 8.40
CA ARG A 23 3.32 3.25 9.54
C ARG A 23 3.53 4.75 9.78
N GLU A 24 4.77 5.22 9.65
CA GLU A 24 5.06 6.64 9.83
C GLU A 24 4.36 7.50 8.77
N ILE A 25 4.35 7.03 7.53
CA ILE A 25 3.64 7.71 6.45
C ILE A 25 2.14 7.74 6.75
N TYR A 26 1.58 6.60 7.14
CA TYR A 26 0.16 6.50 7.46
C TYR A 26 -0.23 7.50 8.56
N GLU A 27 0.58 7.57 9.62
CA GLU A 27 0.31 8.49 10.73
C GLU A 27 0.33 9.94 10.27
N LYS A 28 1.23 10.30 9.36
CA LYS A 28 1.26 11.66 8.82
C LYS A 28 0.03 11.96 7.97
N LEU A 29 -0.41 10.99 7.18
CA LEU A 29 -1.62 11.16 6.38
C LEU A 29 -2.85 11.32 7.28
N GLU A 30 -2.91 10.56 8.37
CA GLU A 30 -3.97 10.71 9.36
C GLU A 30 -3.97 12.12 9.97
N GLN A 31 -2.81 12.59 10.41
CA GLN A 31 -2.67 13.89 11.04
C GLN A 31 -3.05 15.03 10.10
N SER A 32 -2.89 14.83 8.80
CA SER A 32 -3.20 15.83 7.78
C SER A 32 -4.64 15.73 7.27
N ASN A 33 -5.44 14.87 7.86
CA ASN A 33 -6.84 14.63 7.45
C ASN A 33 -6.99 14.13 6.00
N PHE A 34 -5.97 13.45 5.49
CA PHE A 34 -6.05 12.84 4.17
C PHE A 34 -6.90 11.57 4.15
N ILE A 35 -7.00 10.88 5.28
CA ILE A 35 -7.69 9.59 5.34
C ILE A 35 -9.16 9.82 5.61
N LEU A 36 -10.00 9.25 4.75
CA LEU A 36 -11.45 9.29 4.94
C LEU A 36 -11.87 8.11 5.80
N HIS A 37 -12.50 8.42 6.93
CA HIS A 37 -13.01 7.40 7.83
C HIS A 37 -14.49 7.16 7.57
N ASP A 38 -14.76 6.26 6.63
CA ASP A 38 -16.11 5.83 6.28
C ASP A 38 -16.15 4.32 6.48
N ARG A 39 -16.82 3.88 7.52
CA ARG A 39 -16.80 2.46 7.89
C ARG A 39 -17.34 1.57 6.78
N ILE A 40 -18.40 1.98 6.12
CA ILE A 40 -19.02 1.17 5.07
C ILE A 40 -18.10 1.03 3.88
N LEU A 41 -17.58 2.15 3.38
CA LEU A 41 -16.68 2.13 2.23
C LEU A 41 -15.37 1.43 2.58
N ASN A 42 -14.85 1.67 3.77
CA ASN A 42 -13.58 1.06 4.18
C ASN A 42 -13.72 -0.46 4.30
N THR A 43 -14.83 -0.94 4.85
CA THR A 43 -15.11 -2.38 4.91
C THR A 43 -15.19 -2.95 3.51
N TYR A 44 -15.86 -2.24 2.59
CA TYR A 44 -16.01 -2.70 1.22
C TYR A 44 -14.66 -2.87 0.52
N ILE A 45 -13.81 -1.84 0.54
CA ILE A 45 -12.51 -1.94 -0.15
C ILE A 45 -11.61 -2.97 0.53
N THR A 46 -11.70 -3.11 1.84
CA THR A 46 -10.92 -4.11 2.57
C THR A 46 -11.34 -5.52 2.16
N ASP A 47 -12.65 -5.75 2.01
CA ASP A 47 -13.16 -7.05 1.55
C ASP A 47 -12.69 -7.37 0.13
N VAL A 48 -12.73 -6.38 -0.77
CA VAL A 48 -12.23 -6.56 -2.14
C VAL A 48 -10.75 -6.91 -2.10
N GLY A 49 -9.98 -6.17 -1.32
CA GLY A 49 -8.54 -6.41 -1.18
C GLY A 49 -8.22 -7.79 -0.64
N HIS A 50 -8.94 -8.23 0.37
CA HIS A 50 -8.73 -9.56 0.95
C HIS A 50 -9.09 -10.67 -0.03
N ARG A 51 -10.10 -10.48 -0.87
CA ARG A 51 -10.44 -11.46 -1.91
C ARG A 51 -9.34 -11.56 -2.97
N ILE A 52 -8.72 -10.43 -3.30
CA ILE A 52 -7.58 -10.43 -4.22
C ILE A 52 -6.41 -11.18 -3.58
N LEU A 53 -6.08 -10.87 -2.34
CA LEU A 53 -4.98 -11.51 -1.63
C LEU A 53 -5.18 -13.02 -1.49
N ALA A 54 -6.41 -13.47 -1.28
CA ALA A 54 -6.72 -14.88 -1.12
C ALA A 54 -6.41 -15.69 -2.38
N ARG A 55 -6.36 -15.05 -3.54
CA ARG A 55 -6.08 -15.69 -4.83
C ARG A 55 -4.68 -15.34 -5.35
N SER A 56 -3.91 -14.62 -4.58
CA SER A 56 -2.57 -14.19 -4.97
C SER A 56 -1.54 -15.17 -4.41
N ASP A 57 -0.31 -15.03 -4.91
CA ASP A 57 0.81 -15.72 -4.31
C ASP A 57 1.03 -15.20 -2.89
N LYS A 58 1.92 -15.87 -2.16
CA LYS A 58 2.19 -15.52 -0.78
C LYS A 58 2.45 -14.02 -0.63
N ALA A 59 1.67 -13.38 0.22
CA ALA A 59 1.81 -11.95 0.49
C ALA A 59 3.00 -11.67 1.39
N SER A 60 3.73 -10.60 1.11
CA SER A 60 4.87 -10.16 1.91
C SER A 60 4.46 -9.43 3.18
N PHE A 61 3.24 -8.88 3.20
CA PHE A 61 2.77 -8.01 4.27
C PHE A 61 1.37 -8.36 4.72
N ASN A 62 1.02 -7.89 5.92
CA ASN A 62 -0.37 -7.77 6.32
C ASN A 62 -0.87 -6.44 5.75
N TYR A 63 -1.75 -6.52 4.76
CA TYR A 63 -2.16 -5.34 4.01
C TYR A 63 -3.20 -4.50 4.74
N THR A 64 -3.04 -3.20 4.63
CA THR A 64 -3.98 -2.21 5.18
C THR A 64 -4.53 -1.39 4.02
N PHE A 65 -5.85 -1.34 3.89
CA PHE A 65 -6.53 -0.60 2.82
C PHE A 65 -7.20 0.63 3.40
N SER A 66 -6.89 1.79 2.84
CA SER A 66 -7.43 3.06 3.31
C SER A 66 -7.98 3.88 2.15
N ILE A 67 -8.93 4.74 2.45
CA ILE A 67 -9.52 5.65 1.47
C ILE A 67 -8.94 7.04 1.70
N VAL A 68 -8.45 7.64 0.62
CA VAL A 68 -7.95 9.02 0.66
C VAL A 68 -9.09 9.96 0.31
N ASN A 69 -9.25 11.00 1.11
CA ASN A 69 -10.31 11.99 0.92
C ASN A 69 -9.92 12.96 -0.20
N SER A 70 -9.88 12.45 -1.42
CA SER A 70 -9.52 13.22 -2.61
C SER A 70 -10.42 12.82 -3.77
N THR A 71 -10.77 13.79 -4.59
CA THR A 71 -11.61 13.56 -5.78
C THR A 71 -10.81 13.08 -6.99
N GLY A 72 -9.47 13.06 -6.90
CA GLY A 72 -8.64 12.55 -7.97
C GLY A 72 -8.86 11.07 -8.22
N ILE A 73 -8.71 10.66 -9.48
CA ILE A 73 -8.86 9.26 -9.86
C ILE A 73 -7.49 8.60 -9.74
N ASN A 74 -7.21 8.05 -8.55
CA ASN A 74 -5.90 7.50 -8.27
C ASN A 74 -5.94 6.46 -7.16
N ALA A 75 -4.95 5.58 -7.18
CA ALA A 75 -4.65 4.66 -6.09
C ALA A 75 -3.13 4.52 -6.04
N PHE A 76 -2.59 4.28 -4.85
CA PHE A 76 -1.14 4.15 -4.70
C PHE A 76 -0.81 3.27 -3.49
N ALA A 77 0.41 2.76 -3.48
CA ALA A 77 0.94 1.96 -2.40
C ALA A 77 2.10 2.70 -1.75
N THR A 78 2.22 2.54 -0.44
CA THR A 78 3.41 2.98 0.30
C THR A 78 4.07 1.76 0.92
N PRO A 79 5.31 1.87 1.40
CA PRO A 79 6.01 0.72 1.95
C PRO A 79 5.23 0.04 3.08
N GLY A 80 5.41 -1.26 3.21
CA GLY A 80 4.84 -2.01 4.34
C GLY A 80 3.43 -2.54 4.11
N GLY A 81 2.95 -2.53 2.88
CA GLY A 81 1.62 -3.10 2.57
C GLY A 81 0.47 -2.14 2.80
N TYR A 82 0.71 -0.86 2.72
CA TYR A 82 -0.35 0.15 2.83
C TYR A 82 -0.83 0.52 1.44
N ILE A 83 -2.10 0.26 1.17
CA ILE A 83 -2.76 0.53 -0.12
C ILE A 83 -3.78 1.64 0.10
N TYR A 84 -3.69 2.68 -0.74
CA TYR A 84 -4.55 3.85 -0.65
C TYR A 84 -5.38 3.99 -1.91
N ILE A 85 -6.68 4.19 -1.75
CA ILE A 85 -7.60 4.37 -2.86
C ILE A 85 -8.31 5.70 -2.67
N ASN A 86 -8.19 6.62 -3.64
CA ASN A 86 -8.89 7.88 -3.56
C ASN A 86 -10.40 7.65 -3.68
N LYS A 87 -11.19 8.40 -2.93
CA LYS A 87 -12.65 8.31 -3.05
C LYS A 87 -13.12 8.62 -4.47
N GLY A 88 -12.37 9.49 -5.18
CA GLY A 88 -12.67 9.81 -6.58
C GLY A 88 -12.56 8.62 -7.51
N LEU A 89 -11.62 7.71 -7.25
CA LEU A 89 -11.51 6.47 -8.02
C LEU A 89 -12.72 5.57 -7.77
N ILE A 90 -13.13 5.43 -6.51
CA ILE A 90 -14.28 4.61 -6.16
C ILE A 90 -15.55 5.12 -6.87
N SER A 91 -15.69 6.44 -6.95
CA SER A 91 -16.83 7.05 -7.65
C SER A 91 -16.74 6.90 -9.16
N ALA A 92 -15.55 6.82 -9.71
CA ALA A 92 -15.33 6.83 -11.16
C ALA A 92 -15.45 5.44 -11.81
N VAL A 93 -15.15 4.37 -11.07
CA VAL A 93 -15.23 3.01 -11.64
C VAL A 93 -16.68 2.64 -11.89
N GLU A 94 -16.89 1.87 -12.96
CA GLU A 94 -18.25 1.48 -13.37
C GLU A 94 -18.73 0.22 -12.66
N ASN A 95 -17.79 -0.59 -12.15
CA ASN A 95 -18.14 -1.82 -11.47
C ASN A 95 -16.98 -2.28 -10.58
N GLU A 96 -17.26 -3.30 -9.79
CA GLU A 96 -16.28 -3.82 -8.85
C GLU A 96 -15.06 -4.43 -9.56
N ALA A 97 -15.23 -5.00 -10.75
CA ALA A 97 -14.12 -5.60 -11.46
C ALA A 97 -13.06 -4.55 -11.83
N GLN A 98 -13.49 -3.34 -12.19
CA GLN A 98 -12.56 -2.26 -12.47
C GLN A 98 -11.81 -1.83 -11.22
N LEU A 99 -12.51 -1.72 -10.10
CA LEU A 99 -11.89 -1.38 -8.82
C LEU A 99 -10.88 -2.46 -8.41
N ALA A 100 -11.30 -3.72 -8.51
CA ALA A 100 -10.43 -4.84 -8.14
C ALA A 100 -9.19 -4.90 -9.02
N GLY A 101 -9.29 -4.56 -10.30
CA GLY A 101 -8.14 -4.52 -11.21
C GLY A 101 -7.11 -3.49 -10.78
N VAL A 102 -7.57 -2.29 -10.41
CA VAL A 102 -6.65 -1.24 -9.91
C VAL A 102 -6.00 -1.68 -8.62
N MET A 103 -6.79 -2.22 -7.69
CA MET A 103 -6.27 -2.65 -6.39
C MET A 103 -5.26 -3.80 -6.55
N ALA A 104 -5.55 -4.74 -7.44
CA ALA A 104 -4.64 -5.86 -7.71
C ALA A 104 -3.29 -5.36 -8.25
N HIS A 105 -3.32 -4.32 -9.08
CA HIS A 105 -2.11 -3.72 -9.61
C HIS A 105 -1.25 -3.12 -8.49
N GLU A 106 -1.87 -2.40 -7.55
CA GLU A 106 -1.16 -1.81 -6.42
C GLU A 106 -0.63 -2.88 -5.47
N ILE A 107 -1.41 -3.92 -5.22
CA ILE A 107 -0.97 -5.03 -4.38
C ILE A 107 0.24 -5.73 -5.02
N ALA A 108 0.22 -5.91 -6.34
CA ALA A 108 1.33 -6.54 -7.04
C ALA A 108 2.62 -5.72 -6.90
N HIS A 109 2.53 -4.39 -7.01
CA HIS A 109 3.69 -3.52 -6.79
C HIS A 109 4.23 -3.65 -5.37
N ALA A 110 3.35 -3.63 -4.38
CA ALA A 110 3.76 -3.76 -2.99
C ALA A 110 4.38 -5.12 -2.71
N ASN A 111 3.79 -6.19 -3.25
CA ASN A 111 4.27 -7.56 -3.05
C ASN A 111 5.64 -7.79 -3.69
N ALA A 112 5.90 -7.15 -4.83
CA ALA A 112 7.20 -7.20 -5.48
C ALA A 112 8.22 -6.29 -4.80
N ARG A 113 7.82 -5.52 -3.80
CA ARG A 113 8.64 -4.59 -3.05
C ARG A 113 9.37 -3.60 -3.94
N HIS A 114 8.66 -3.08 -4.95
CA HIS A 114 9.25 -2.13 -5.90
C HIS A 114 9.76 -0.87 -5.21
N ILE A 115 9.08 -0.43 -4.15
CA ILE A 115 9.49 0.77 -3.41
C ILE A 115 10.81 0.52 -2.68
N ALA A 116 10.98 -0.64 -2.06
CA ALA A 116 12.24 -1.01 -1.42
C ALA A 116 13.37 -1.06 -2.44
N SER A 117 13.09 -1.60 -3.62
CA SER A 117 14.06 -1.68 -4.70
C SER A 117 14.54 -0.30 -5.14
N ILE A 118 13.65 0.69 -5.15
CA ILE A 118 14.00 2.07 -5.50
C ILE A 118 14.86 2.71 -4.40
N ILE A 119 14.51 2.46 -3.15
CA ILE A 119 15.20 3.04 -2.00
C ILE A 119 16.60 2.46 -1.84
N GLU A 120 16.76 1.17 -2.08
CA GLU A 120 18.06 0.51 -1.98
C GLU A 120 19.01 0.97 -3.09
#